data_55551652c4e674d8d363bc44300f98f7
#
_entry.id   55551652c4e674d8d363bc44300f98f7
#
_cell.length_a   1.000
_cell.length_b   1.000
_cell.length_c   1.000
_cell.angle_alpha   90.00
_cell.angle_beta   90.00
_cell.angle_gamma   90.00
#
_symmetry.space_group_name_H-M   'P 1'
#
loop_
_entity.id
_entity.type
_entity.pdbx_description
1 polymer ?
#
loop_
_entity_poly.entity_id
_entity_poly.type
_entity_poly.pdbx_seq_one_letter_code
_entity_poly.pdbx_strand_id
1 'polypeptide(L)'
;MFHLAKKHFLKLLDFSPEEITGLLDLAADLKQKKKAGIPHAAFPGKNVALIFEKTSTRTRCAFEVAAYDLGMNCTYLDPSGSQIGKKESIADTARVLGRMYDGIEYRGYGQEIVDGLAKYSGVPVWNGLTNEFHPTQILADFLTIREHFGSLSGIKLVYMGDARYNMGNSLMVGCAKMGMHFVACAPSAYFPDSKLIEECRKIAAETGAVLEFEEDIDKAVAGAHVIYTDVWVSMGEPDQVWETRINDLLPYRVTADVMRKARPDAVFMHCLPSFHDLNTTIGRNIFEKFGLDCMEVTDEVFESPQSIVFDEAENRMHTIKAVMAATL
;
A
#
# COMPACT_ATOMS: atom_id res chain seq x y z
N MET A 1 -3.63 -16.55 19.27
CA MET A 1 -3.40 -15.83 18.00
C MET A 1 -4.35 -14.63 18.00
N PHE A 2 -3.89 -13.44 17.63
CA PHE A 2 -4.76 -12.27 17.47
C PHE A 2 -5.83 -12.58 16.41
N HIS A 3 -7.10 -12.24 16.67
CA HIS A 3 -8.22 -12.70 15.85
C HIS A 3 -9.28 -11.61 15.65
N LEU A 4 -9.65 -11.39 14.39
CA LEU A 4 -10.64 -10.42 13.92
C LEU A 4 -11.79 -11.13 13.19
N ALA A 5 -12.37 -12.14 13.82
CA ALA A 5 -13.31 -13.12 13.24
C ALA A 5 -14.20 -12.56 12.12
N LYS A 6 -13.96 -13.02 10.90
CA LYS A 6 -14.71 -12.67 9.66
C LYS A 6 -14.74 -11.18 9.30
N LYS A 7 -13.86 -10.34 9.89
CA LYS A 7 -13.76 -8.93 9.53
C LYS A 7 -13.15 -8.81 8.13
N HIS A 8 -13.75 -8.00 7.28
CA HIS A 8 -13.17 -7.67 5.98
C HIS A 8 -12.00 -6.70 6.18
N PHE A 9 -11.02 -6.75 5.27
CA PHE A 9 -9.87 -5.85 5.27
C PHE A 9 -9.90 -4.95 4.03
N LEU A 10 -10.74 -3.91 4.05
CA LEU A 10 -11.02 -3.06 2.88
C LEU A 10 -10.23 -1.75 2.90
N LYS A 11 -10.12 -1.12 4.05
CA LYS A 11 -9.37 0.12 4.28
C LYS A 11 -9.03 0.26 5.77
N LEU A 12 -7.96 0.98 6.11
CA LEU A 12 -7.55 1.16 7.52
C LEU A 12 -8.51 2.05 8.33
N LEU A 13 -9.39 2.80 7.69
CA LEU A 13 -10.48 3.52 8.37
C LEU A 13 -11.36 2.59 9.21
N ASP A 14 -11.55 1.35 8.76
CA ASP A 14 -12.42 0.36 9.39
C ASP A 14 -11.79 -0.29 10.64
N PHE A 15 -10.54 0.05 10.98
CA PHE A 15 -9.77 -0.56 12.05
C PHE A 15 -9.43 0.43 13.16
N SER A 16 -9.41 -0.05 14.40
CA SER A 16 -8.87 0.73 15.52
C SER A 16 -7.33 0.71 15.52
N PRO A 17 -6.67 1.66 16.22
CA PRO A 17 -5.22 1.61 16.43
C PRO A 17 -4.72 0.30 17.03
N GLU A 18 -5.48 -0.28 17.98
CA GLU A 18 -5.16 -1.55 18.64
C GLU A 18 -5.27 -2.72 17.68
N GLU A 19 -6.29 -2.73 16.80
CA GLU A 19 -6.44 -3.76 15.76
C GLU A 19 -5.29 -3.71 14.76
N ILE A 20 -4.87 -2.52 14.32
CA ILE A 20 -3.72 -2.33 13.43
C ILE A 20 -2.44 -2.82 14.13
N THR A 21 -2.23 -2.42 15.39
CA THR A 21 -1.09 -2.88 16.19
C THR A 21 -1.07 -4.40 16.32
N GLY A 22 -2.22 -5.02 16.62
CA GLY A 22 -2.34 -6.48 16.71
C GLY A 22 -2.01 -7.21 15.40
N LEU A 23 -2.40 -6.64 14.25
CA LEU A 23 -2.00 -7.16 12.93
C LEU A 23 -0.50 -7.05 12.69
N LEU A 24 0.12 -5.93 13.07
CA LEU A 24 1.57 -5.74 12.94
C LEU A 24 2.36 -6.69 13.86
N ASP A 25 1.88 -6.93 15.08
CA ASP A 25 2.51 -7.86 16.03
C ASP A 25 2.41 -9.30 15.52
N LEU A 26 1.25 -9.68 15.00
CA LEU A 26 1.07 -10.99 14.38
C LEU A 26 1.96 -11.16 13.14
N ALA A 27 2.10 -10.11 12.31
CA ALA A 27 2.98 -10.13 11.15
C ALA A 27 4.44 -10.33 11.54
N ALA A 28 4.91 -9.64 12.59
CA ALA A 28 6.26 -9.79 13.12
C ALA A 28 6.50 -11.21 13.65
N ASP A 29 5.57 -11.80 14.41
CA ASP A 29 5.65 -13.19 14.89
C ASP A 29 5.72 -14.19 13.73
N LEU A 30 4.84 -14.04 12.72
CA LEU A 30 4.83 -14.92 11.54
C LEU A 30 6.09 -14.76 10.67
N LYS A 31 6.64 -13.54 10.59
CA LYS A 31 7.93 -13.27 9.93
C LYS A 31 9.06 -14.01 10.63
N GLN A 32 9.14 -13.91 11.97
CA GLN A 32 10.16 -14.61 12.76
C GLN A 32 10.03 -16.12 12.60
N LYS A 33 8.83 -16.69 12.67
CA LYS A 33 8.59 -18.14 12.47
C LYS A 33 9.07 -18.58 11.09
N LYS A 34 8.76 -17.84 10.03
CA LYS A 34 9.22 -18.17 8.66
C LYS A 34 10.75 -18.13 8.58
N LYS A 35 11.39 -17.08 9.10
CA LYS A 35 12.87 -16.97 9.09
C LYS A 35 13.56 -18.08 9.92
N ALA A 36 12.92 -18.53 10.99
CA ALA A 36 13.43 -19.62 11.84
C ALA A 36 13.07 -21.03 11.31
N GLY A 37 12.36 -21.16 10.20
CA GLY A 37 11.89 -22.44 9.66
C GLY A 37 10.84 -23.15 10.54
N ILE A 38 10.17 -22.42 11.44
CA ILE A 38 9.13 -22.95 12.31
C ILE A 38 7.82 -23.09 11.52
N PRO A 39 7.25 -24.31 11.45
CA PRO A 39 5.96 -24.52 10.78
C PRO A 39 4.85 -23.68 11.40
N HIS A 40 4.03 -23.03 10.54
CA HIS A 40 2.92 -22.19 10.98
C HIS A 40 1.69 -22.31 10.07
N ALA A 41 1.49 -23.47 9.47
CA ALA A 41 0.33 -23.82 8.62
C ALA A 41 -0.93 -23.99 9.50
N ALA A 42 -1.56 -22.87 9.86
CA ALA A 42 -2.71 -22.84 10.78
C ALA A 42 -4.05 -23.16 10.09
N PHE A 43 -4.12 -23.14 8.75
CA PHE A 43 -5.35 -23.27 7.98
C PHE A 43 -5.25 -24.33 6.85
N PRO A 44 -4.85 -25.58 7.17
CA PRO A 44 -4.70 -26.61 6.14
C PRO A 44 -6.07 -26.93 5.49
N GLY A 45 -6.06 -26.99 4.14
CA GLY A 45 -7.24 -27.29 3.35
C GLY A 45 -8.19 -26.12 3.08
N LYS A 46 -7.96 -24.94 3.63
CA LYS A 46 -8.67 -23.73 3.26
C LYS A 46 -8.31 -23.29 1.85
N ASN A 47 -9.26 -22.64 1.15
CA ASN A 47 -9.10 -22.18 -0.22
C ASN A 47 -9.41 -20.70 -0.32
N VAL A 48 -8.59 -19.94 -1.05
CA VAL A 48 -8.79 -18.51 -1.24
C VAL A 48 -8.80 -18.15 -2.73
N ALA A 49 -9.69 -17.24 -3.12
CA ALA A 49 -9.75 -16.69 -4.46
C ALA A 49 -8.95 -15.38 -4.51
N LEU A 50 -8.11 -15.22 -5.53
CA LEU A 50 -7.34 -14.02 -5.80
C LEU A 50 -7.83 -13.40 -7.11
N ILE A 51 -8.61 -12.32 -7.02
CA ILE A 51 -9.25 -11.65 -8.16
C ILE A 51 -8.42 -10.44 -8.55
N PHE A 52 -7.90 -10.45 -9.77
CA PHE A 52 -7.08 -9.35 -10.28
C PHE A 52 -7.72 -8.76 -11.55
N GLU A 53 -8.20 -7.53 -11.47
CA GLU A 53 -8.56 -6.71 -12.64
C GLU A 53 -7.40 -5.81 -13.07
N LYS A 54 -6.48 -5.48 -12.14
CA LYS A 54 -5.17 -4.86 -12.39
C LYS A 54 -4.07 -5.86 -12.08
N THR A 55 -3.19 -6.13 -13.03
CA THR A 55 -2.07 -7.05 -12.86
C THR A 55 -1.10 -6.58 -11.77
N SER A 56 -0.46 -7.50 -11.09
CA SER A 56 0.59 -7.20 -10.10
C SER A 56 1.41 -8.45 -9.78
N THR A 57 2.71 -8.39 -9.98
CA THR A 57 3.62 -9.46 -9.57
C THR A 57 3.70 -9.54 -8.04
N ARG A 58 3.97 -8.43 -7.36
CA ARG A 58 4.19 -8.40 -5.90
C ARG A 58 2.96 -8.79 -5.10
N THR A 59 1.80 -8.20 -5.39
CA THR A 59 0.57 -8.52 -4.65
C THR A 59 0.18 -9.98 -4.84
N ARG A 60 0.26 -10.50 -6.08
CA ARG A 60 -0.01 -11.90 -6.36
C ARG A 60 0.93 -12.82 -5.59
N CYS A 61 2.24 -12.65 -5.74
CA CYS A 61 3.22 -13.48 -5.03
C CYS A 61 3.07 -13.39 -3.51
N ALA A 62 2.79 -12.20 -2.97
CA ALA A 62 2.62 -12.02 -1.53
C ALA A 62 1.41 -12.79 -0.99
N PHE A 63 0.25 -12.73 -1.67
CA PHE A 63 -0.94 -13.50 -1.28
C PHE A 63 -0.75 -15.01 -1.47
N GLU A 64 -0.21 -15.45 -2.61
CA GLU A 64 0.02 -16.88 -2.88
C GLU A 64 0.98 -17.48 -1.84
N VAL A 65 2.13 -16.85 -1.59
CA VAL A 65 3.11 -17.35 -0.61
C VAL A 65 2.55 -17.28 0.81
N ALA A 66 1.83 -16.21 1.18
CA ALA A 66 1.18 -16.09 2.48
C ALA A 66 0.17 -17.23 2.70
N ALA A 67 -0.65 -17.54 1.70
CA ALA A 67 -1.61 -18.64 1.77
C ALA A 67 -0.92 -20.01 1.91
N TYR A 68 0.10 -20.28 1.10
CA TYR A 68 0.86 -21.54 1.17
C TYR A 68 1.56 -21.72 2.52
N ASP A 69 2.16 -20.67 3.08
CA ASP A 69 2.76 -20.71 4.40
C ASP A 69 1.74 -21.03 5.51
N LEU A 70 0.49 -20.60 5.33
CA LEU A 70 -0.63 -20.91 6.24
C LEU A 70 -1.31 -22.26 5.96
N GLY A 71 -0.89 -23.01 4.94
CA GLY A 71 -1.44 -24.31 4.56
C GLY A 71 -2.69 -24.22 3.68
N MET A 72 -2.96 -23.08 3.08
CA MET A 72 -4.11 -22.85 2.20
C MET A 72 -3.75 -23.06 0.72
N ASN A 73 -4.78 -23.25 -0.11
CA ASN A 73 -4.66 -23.24 -1.57
C ASN A 73 -5.17 -21.91 -2.13
N CYS A 74 -4.63 -21.48 -3.29
CA CYS A 74 -5.06 -20.27 -4.00
C CYS A 74 -5.60 -20.60 -5.39
N THR A 75 -6.61 -19.87 -5.83
CA THR A 75 -7.02 -19.79 -7.23
C THR A 75 -6.82 -18.34 -7.70
N TYR A 76 -5.94 -18.16 -8.69
CA TYR A 76 -5.73 -16.86 -9.32
C TYR A 76 -6.72 -16.66 -10.47
N LEU A 77 -7.50 -15.60 -10.42
CA LEU A 77 -8.47 -15.19 -11.42
C LEU A 77 -7.94 -13.91 -12.10
N ASP A 78 -7.38 -14.06 -13.29
CA ASP A 78 -6.83 -12.96 -14.05
C ASP A 78 -7.92 -12.11 -14.76
N PRO A 79 -7.58 -10.92 -15.31
CA PRO A 79 -8.54 -10.05 -15.98
C PRO A 79 -9.20 -10.68 -17.22
N SER A 80 -8.53 -11.63 -17.87
CA SER A 80 -9.04 -12.32 -19.06
C SER A 80 -9.96 -13.48 -18.72
N GLY A 81 -9.70 -14.13 -17.58
CA GLY A 81 -10.48 -15.28 -17.08
C GLY A 81 -11.71 -14.90 -16.26
N SER A 82 -11.82 -13.65 -15.80
CA SER A 82 -12.94 -13.20 -14.96
C SER A 82 -14.10 -12.63 -15.78
N GLN A 83 -15.33 -12.95 -15.36
CA GLN A 83 -16.57 -12.41 -15.93
C GLN A 83 -17.17 -11.28 -15.08
N ILE A 84 -16.50 -10.91 -13.99
CA ILE A 84 -16.94 -9.89 -13.00
C ILE A 84 -17.23 -8.57 -13.71
N GLY A 85 -18.42 -8.01 -13.46
CA GLY A 85 -18.84 -6.74 -14.03
C GLY A 85 -19.09 -6.75 -15.54
N LYS A 86 -18.90 -7.88 -16.23
CA LYS A 86 -19.11 -8.01 -17.70
C LYS A 86 -20.38 -8.80 -18.00
N LYS A 87 -20.40 -10.08 -17.66
CA LYS A 87 -21.54 -10.97 -17.87
C LYS A 87 -22.21 -11.38 -16.57
N GLU A 88 -21.56 -11.17 -15.44
CA GLU A 88 -22.02 -11.50 -14.10
C GLU A 88 -21.92 -10.28 -13.20
N SER A 89 -22.94 -10.05 -12.37
CA SER A 89 -22.92 -8.95 -11.41
C SER A 89 -21.90 -9.21 -10.29
N ILE A 90 -21.36 -8.14 -9.69
CA ILE A 90 -20.47 -8.25 -8.52
C ILE A 90 -21.14 -9.05 -7.41
N ALA A 91 -22.44 -8.83 -7.18
CA ALA A 91 -23.19 -9.51 -6.13
C ALA A 91 -23.32 -11.02 -6.39
N ASP A 92 -23.54 -11.44 -7.64
CA ASP A 92 -23.67 -12.86 -7.98
C ASP A 92 -22.31 -13.55 -7.96
N THR A 93 -21.27 -12.94 -8.50
CA THR A 93 -19.89 -13.42 -8.38
C THR A 93 -19.51 -13.60 -6.91
N ALA A 94 -19.79 -12.61 -6.04
CA ALA A 94 -19.50 -12.68 -4.62
C ALA A 94 -20.21 -13.87 -3.94
N ARG A 95 -21.50 -14.08 -4.24
CA ARG A 95 -22.28 -15.21 -3.69
C ARG A 95 -21.75 -16.57 -4.15
N VAL A 96 -21.34 -16.67 -5.42
CA VAL A 96 -20.77 -17.92 -5.97
C VAL A 96 -19.43 -18.21 -5.30
N LEU A 97 -18.49 -17.24 -5.32
CA LEU A 97 -17.16 -17.42 -4.75
C LEU A 97 -17.20 -17.65 -3.24
N GLY A 98 -18.07 -16.96 -2.51
CA GLY A 98 -18.24 -17.14 -1.07
C GLY A 98 -18.79 -18.51 -0.65
N ARG A 99 -19.31 -19.31 -1.60
CA ARG A 99 -19.70 -20.72 -1.37
C ARG A 99 -18.61 -21.72 -1.73
N MET A 100 -17.59 -21.29 -2.45
CA MET A 100 -16.48 -22.13 -2.90
C MET A 100 -15.20 -21.88 -2.11
N TYR A 101 -14.99 -20.65 -1.65
CA TYR A 101 -13.76 -20.19 -1.02
C TYR A 101 -14.00 -19.73 0.41
N ASP A 102 -12.96 -19.81 1.24
CA ASP A 102 -12.96 -19.36 2.63
C ASP A 102 -12.62 -17.87 2.78
N GLY A 103 -12.04 -17.28 1.75
CA GLY A 103 -11.70 -15.85 1.68
C GLY A 103 -11.46 -15.40 0.25
N ILE A 104 -11.60 -14.10 -0.01
CA ILE A 104 -11.48 -13.50 -1.33
C ILE A 104 -10.56 -12.28 -1.25
N GLU A 105 -9.52 -12.25 -2.08
CA GLU A 105 -8.75 -11.04 -2.37
C GLU A 105 -9.28 -10.38 -3.64
N TYR A 106 -9.28 -9.06 -3.65
CA TYR A 106 -9.57 -8.27 -4.83
C TYR A 106 -8.53 -7.18 -5.05
N ARG A 107 -8.01 -7.10 -6.27
CA ARG A 107 -7.16 -6.02 -6.75
C ARG A 107 -7.71 -5.47 -8.07
N GLY A 108 -8.13 -4.21 -8.06
CA GLY A 108 -8.76 -3.64 -9.26
C GLY A 108 -8.90 -2.13 -9.22
N TYR A 109 -10.08 -1.64 -9.60
CA TYR A 109 -10.36 -0.24 -9.84
C TYR A 109 -11.11 0.41 -8.67
N GLY A 110 -12.43 0.43 -8.68
CA GLY A 110 -13.24 1.18 -7.72
C GLY A 110 -13.40 0.47 -6.37
N GLN A 111 -13.45 1.26 -5.31
CA GLN A 111 -13.70 0.75 -3.95
C GLN A 111 -15.07 0.09 -3.83
N GLU A 112 -16.07 0.56 -4.60
CA GLU A 112 -17.42 -0.01 -4.62
C GLU A 112 -17.45 -1.49 -5.04
N ILE A 113 -16.46 -1.95 -5.81
CA ILE A 113 -16.37 -3.35 -6.25
C ILE A 113 -15.97 -4.23 -5.07
N VAL A 114 -14.91 -3.88 -4.35
CA VAL A 114 -14.46 -4.66 -3.19
C VAL A 114 -15.47 -4.58 -2.04
N ASP A 115 -16.13 -3.44 -1.85
CA ASP A 115 -17.23 -3.28 -0.89
C ASP A 115 -18.43 -4.18 -1.26
N GLY A 116 -18.75 -4.27 -2.56
CA GLY A 116 -19.77 -5.19 -3.08
C GLY A 116 -19.43 -6.65 -2.84
N LEU A 117 -18.18 -7.06 -3.09
CA LEU A 117 -17.70 -8.41 -2.78
C LEU A 117 -17.84 -8.70 -1.28
N ALA A 118 -17.41 -7.78 -0.42
CA ALA A 118 -17.53 -7.92 1.04
C ALA A 118 -19.00 -8.08 1.49
N LYS A 119 -19.89 -7.27 0.92
CA LYS A 119 -21.31 -7.27 1.28
C LYS A 119 -22.02 -8.58 0.97
N TYR A 120 -21.66 -9.28 -0.11
CA TYR A 120 -22.44 -10.40 -0.62
C TYR A 120 -21.75 -11.77 -0.53
N SER A 121 -20.45 -11.84 -0.25
CA SER A 121 -19.71 -13.11 -0.24
C SER A 121 -19.98 -14.00 0.97
N GLY A 122 -20.20 -13.40 2.15
CA GLY A 122 -20.32 -14.11 3.42
C GLY A 122 -19.00 -14.68 3.98
N VAL A 123 -17.87 -14.37 3.33
CA VAL A 123 -16.51 -14.73 3.74
C VAL A 123 -15.65 -13.48 3.84
N PRO A 124 -14.50 -13.50 4.55
CA PRO A 124 -13.58 -12.37 4.57
C PRO A 124 -13.15 -11.94 3.17
N VAL A 125 -13.13 -10.62 2.94
CA VAL A 125 -12.65 -10.00 1.71
C VAL A 125 -11.48 -9.09 2.04
N TRP A 126 -10.42 -9.17 1.25
CA TRP A 126 -9.18 -8.41 1.42
C TRP A 126 -8.93 -7.52 0.21
N ASN A 127 -8.74 -6.24 0.46
CA ASN A 127 -8.41 -5.25 -0.56
C ASN A 127 -6.91 -5.29 -0.88
N GLY A 128 -6.54 -5.90 -2.00
CA GLY A 128 -5.19 -5.91 -2.54
C GLY A 128 -4.75 -4.57 -3.14
N LEU A 129 -5.69 -3.80 -3.69
CA LEU A 129 -5.59 -2.40 -4.12
C LEU A 129 -6.88 -1.99 -4.82
N THR A 130 -7.35 -0.78 -4.53
CA THR A 130 -8.30 -0.02 -5.35
C THR A 130 -7.70 1.33 -5.77
N ASN A 131 -8.44 2.15 -6.51
CA ASN A 131 -8.02 3.52 -6.82
C ASN A 131 -7.94 4.39 -5.56
N GLU A 132 -8.79 4.11 -4.58
CA GLU A 132 -8.97 4.88 -3.37
C GLU A 132 -8.06 4.44 -2.22
N PHE A 133 -7.84 3.11 -2.07
CA PHE A 133 -7.08 2.56 -0.94
C PHE A 133 -6.19 1.37 -1.30
N HIS A 134 -5.07 1.27 -0.57
CA HIS A 134 -4.13 0.14 -0.62
C HIS A 134 -3.70 -0.32 0.78
N PRO A 135 -4.64 -0.81 1.62
CA PRO A 135 -4.37 -1.05 3.04
C PRO A 135 -3.29 -2.10 3.31
N THR A 136 -3.14 -3.10 2.43
CA THR A 136 -2.10 -4.13 2.56
C THR A 136 -0.68 -3.57 2.38
N GLN A 137 -0.52 -2.49 1.59
CA GLN A 137 0.76 -1.79 1.48
C GLN A 137 1.09 -1.08 2.78
N ILE A 138 0.14 -0.34 3.34
CA ILE A 138 0.38 0.48 4.53
C ILE A 138 0.76 -0.37 5.75
N LEU A 139 0.18 -1.56 5.91
CA LEU A 139 0.64 -2.47 6.97
C LEU A 139 2.11 -2.89 6.77
N ALA A 140 2.54 -3.12 5.53
CA ALA A 140 3.93 -3.45 5.24
C ALA A 140 4.86 -2.26 5.51
N ASP A 141 4.45 -1.07 5.10
CA ASP A 141 5.18 0.18 5.36
C ASP A 141 5.37 0.37 6.88
N PHE A 142 4.31 0.21 7.65
CA PHE A 142 4.35 0.37 9.10
C PHE A 142 5.15 -0.72 9.81
N LEU A 143 5.10 -1.96 9.35
CA LEU A 143 5.97 -3.00 9.87
C LEU A 143 7.44 -2.65 9.62
N THR A 144 7.77 -2.18 8.42
CA THR A 144 9.12 -1.80 8.03
C THR A 144 9.62 -0.60 8.83
N ILE A 145 8.80 0.44 8.96
CA ILE A 145 9.12 1.63 9.77
C ILE A 145 9.35 1.21 11.24
N ARG A 146 8.49 0.36 11.78
CA ARG A 146 8.61 -0.12 13.16
C ARG A 146 9.86 -0.99 13.37
N GLU A 147 10.22 -1.81 12.41
CA GLU A 147 11.46 -2.60 12.43
C GLU A 147 12.70 -1.71 12.43
N HIS A 148 12.65 -0.58 11.71
CA HIS A 148 13.79 0.34 11.57
C HIS A 148 13.89 1.32 12.76
N PHE A 149 12.79 1.93 13.19
CA PHE A 149 12.78 3.00 14.21
C PHE A 149 12.28 2.54 15.59
N GLY A 150 11.77 1.31 15.74
CA GLY A 150 11.24 0.75 16.98
C GLY A 150 9.82 1.20 17.35
N SER A 151 9.30 2.28 16.75
CA SER A 151 7.97 2.83 17.02
C SER A 151 7.35 3.43 15.75
N LEU A 152 6.03 3.62 15.76
CA LEU A 152 5.30 4.41 14.77
C LEU A 152 4.94 5.80 15.30
N SER A 153 4.56 5.90 16.57
CA SER A 153 4.15 7.17 17.18
C SER A 153 5.27 8.21 17.09
N GLY A 154 4.92 9.39 16.62
CA GLY A 154 5.84 10.52 16.45
C GLY A 154 6.77 10.44 15.23
N ILE A 155 6.73 9.36 14.45
CA ILE A 155 7.48 9.27 13.19
C ILE A 155 6.88 10.24 12.18
N LYS A 156 7.73 11.11 11.62
CA LYS A 156 7.35 12.02 10.50
C LYS A 156 7.60 11.31 9.18
N LEU A 157 6.51 11.07 8.44
CA LEU A 157 6.51 10.51 7.09
C LEU A 157 6.09 11.61 6.11
N VAL A 158 6.94 11.88 5.12
CA VAL A 158 6.65 12.83 4.05
C VAL A 158 6.39 12.06 2.76
N TYR A 159 5.18 12.18 2.23
CA TYR A 159 4.81 11.63 0.93
C TYR A 159 5.00 12.69 -0.14
N MET A 160 5.89 12.43 -1.08
CA MET A 160 6.24 13.36 -2.17
C MET A 160 5.62 12.86 -3.48
N GLY A 161 4.67 13.64 -4.03
CA GLY A 161 3.98 13.29 -5.27
C GLY A 161 2.46 13.41 -5.20
N ASP A 162 1.75 12.68 -6.06
CA ASP A 162 0.30 12.76 -6.15
C ASP A 162 -0.40 12.01 -5.00
N ALA A 163 -0.85 12.75 -4.00
CA ALA A 163 -1.49 12.19 -2.81
C ALA A 163 -3.01 11.98 -2.94
N ARG A 164 -3.61 12.22 -4.10
CA ARG A 164 -5.07 12.12 -4.32
C ARG A 164 -5.60 10.68 -4.40
N TYR A 165 -4.72 9.71 -4.62
CA TYR A 165 -5.07 8.30 -4.88
C TYR A 165 -4.70 7.38 -3.72
N ASN A 166 -4.73 6.08 -3.98
CA ASN A 166 -4.65 5.04 -2.97
C ASN A 166 -3.48 5.16 -2.00
N MET A 167 -2.26 5.48 -2.46
CA MET A 167 -1.10 5.57 -1.57
C MET A 167 -1.18 6.78 -0.64
N GLY A 168 -1.42 7.99 -1.19
CA GLY A 168 -1.57 9.20 -0.38
C GLY A 168 -2.72 9.09 0.61
N ASN A 169 -3.88 8.61 0.16
CA ASN A 169 -5.05 8.39 1.01
C ASN A 169 -4.76 7.39 2.13
N SER A 170 -4.19 6.24 1.79
CA SER A 170 -3.98 5.15 2.76
C SER A 170 -2.87 5.48 3.76
N LEU A 171 -1.79 6.16 3.33
CA LEU A 171 -0.74 6.64 4.23
C LEU A 171 -1.29 7.69 5.20
N MET A 172 -2.08 8.66 4.72
CA MET A 172 -2.72 9.67 5.57
C MET A 172 -3.62 9.03 6.62
N VAL A 173 -4.49 8.11 6.21
CA VAL A 173 -5.37 7.35 7.11
C VAL A 173 -4.58 6.57 8.14
N GLY A 174 -3.59 5.79 7.68
CA GLY A 174 -2.76 4.99 8.57
C GLY A 174 -1.98 5.83 9.57
N CYS A 175 -1.36 6.92 9.12
CA CYS A 175 -0.64 7.84 10.00
C CYS A 175 -1.57 8.49 11.03
N ALA A 176 -2.79 8.89 10.62
CA ALA A 176 -3.80 9.41 11.53
C ALA A 176 -4.18 8.39 12.62
N LYS A 177 -4.34 7.10 12.26
CA LYS A 177 -4.64 6.02 13.20
C LYS A 177 -3.50 5.73 14.18
N MET A 178 -2.25 5.81 13.73
CA MET A 178 -1.09 5.35 14.50
C MET A 178 -0.32 6.47 15.23
N GLY A 179 -0.88 7.69 15.31
CA GLY A 179 -0.24 8.81 16.01
C GLY A 179 1.05 9.28 15.33
N MET A 180 1.15 9.12 14.00
CA MET A 180 2.29 9.56 13.20
C MET A 180 2.10 11.00 12.71
N HIS A 181 3.18 11.60 12.22
CA HIS A 181 3.13 12.88 11.54
C HIS A 181 3.20 12.64 10.02
N PHE A 182 2.08 12.85 9.32
CA PHE A 182 1.97 12.74 7.87
C PHE A 182 2.09 14.10 7.22
N VAL A 183 2.93 14.23 6.18
CA VAL A 183 3.02 15.41 5.34
C VAL A 183 2.81 15.00 3.89
N ALA A 184 1.79 15.55 3.22
CA ALA A 184 1.70 15.48 1.77
C ALA A 184 2.48 16.65 1.16
N CYS A 185 3.55 16.36 0.43
CA CYS A 185 4.42 17.36 -0.20
C CYS A 185 4.24 17.33 -1.72
N ALA A 186 3.45 18.27 -2.23
CA ALA A 186 3.11 18.40 -3.65
C ALA A 186 2.44 19.75 -3.90
N PRO A 187 2.21 20.17 -5.16
CA PRO A 187 1.29 21.28 -5.43
C PRO A 187 -0.10 20.98 -4.85
N SER A 188 -0.80 21.99 -4.35
CA SER A 188 -2.07 21.84 -3.64
C SER A 188 -3.18 21.10 -4.44
N ALA A 189 -3.11 21.15 -5.77
CA ALA A 189 -3.99 20.38 -6.65
C ALA A 189 -3.82 18.86 -6.55
N TYR A 190 -2.76 18.39 -5.91
CA TYR A 190 -2.42 16.97 -5.71
C TYR A 190 -2.61 16.49 -4.26
N PHE A 191 -3.20 17.29 -3.39
CA PHE A 191 -3.55 16.88 -2.03
C PHE A 191 -4.76 15.95 -2.02
N PRO A 192 -4.93 15.11 -0.99
CA PRO A 192 -6.09 14.24 -0.84
C PRO A 192 -7.42 15.00 -0.82
N ASP A 193 -8.52 14.27 -1.04
CA ASP A 193 -9.87 14.85 -0.98
C ASP A 193 -10.17 15.47 0.40
N SER A 194 -10.78 16.65 0.39
CA SER A 194 -11.07 17.42 1.60
C SER A 194 -11.91 16.69 2.63
N LYS A 195 -12.86 15.84 2.20
CA LYS A 195 -13.71 15.06 3.13
C LYS A 195 -12.89 14.00 3.85
N LEU A 196 -11.98 13.34 3.12
CA LEU A 196 -11.07 12.37 3.73
C LEU A 196 -10.10 13.06 4.70
N ILE A 197 -9.60 14.24 4.35
CA ILE A 197 -8.75 15.06 5.25
C ILE A 197 -9.52 15.39 6.55
N GLU A 198 -10.77 15.82 6.46
CA GLU A 198 -11.59 16.14 7.63
C GLU A 198 -11.85 14.91 8.51
N GLU A 199 -12.09 13.74 7.91
CA GLU A 199 -12.25 12.48 8.63
C GLU A 199 -10.94 12.10 9.35
N CYS A 200 -9.82 12.17 8.67
CA CYS A 200 -8.51 11.89 9.26
C CYS A 200 -8.11 12.89 10.36
N ARG A 201 -8.49 14.16 10.25
CA ARG A 201 -8.27 15.16 11.32
C ARG A 201 -9.02 14.84 12.60
N LYS A 202 -10.23 14.28 12.51
CA LYS A 202 -10.98 13.82 13.69
C LYS A 202 -10.24 12.68 14.38
N ILE A 203 -9.76 11.71 13.61
CA ILE A 203 -8.97 10.59 14.12
C ILE A 203 -7.66 11.10 14.73
N ALA A 204 -6.97 12.01 14.06
CA ALA A 204 -5.71 12.59 14.53
C ALA A 204 -5.86 13.33 15.87
N ALA A 205 -7.02 13.98 16.10
CA ALA A 205 -7.30 14.62 17.38
C ALA A 205 -7.40 13.64 18.56
N GLU A 206 -7.77 12.38 18.29
CA GLU A 206 -7.85 11.33 19.30
C GLU A 206 -6.51 10.61 19.51
N THR A 207 -5.72 10.44 18.45
CA THR A 207 -4.48 9.67 18.47
C THR A 207 -3.23 10.51 18.73
N GLY A 208 -3.34 11.84 18.62
CA GLY A 208 -2.20 12.75 18.67
C GLY A 208 -1.40 12.83 17.37
N ALA A 209 -1.91 12.29 16.25
CA ALA A 209 -1.28 12.41 14.94
C ALA A 209 -1.29 13.86 14.44
N VAL A 210 -0.33 14.18 13.56
CA VAL A 210 -0.23 15.47 12.87
C VAL A 210 -0.42 15.25 11.38
N LEU A 211 -1.26 16.07 10.73
CA LEU A 211 -1.51 16.00 9.29
C LEU A 211 -1.22 17.36 8.66
N GLU A 212 -0.22 17.42 7.79
CA GLU A 212 0.22 18.62 7.11
C GLU A 212 0.15 18.46 5.59
N PHE A 213 -0.03 19.58 4.90
CA PHE A 213 -0.12 19.67 3.44
C PHE A 213 0.76 20.86 3.04
N GLU A 214 1.90 20.60 2.41
CA GLU A 214 2.95 21.58 2.22
C GLU A 214 3.47 21.56 0.77
N GLU A 215 3.56 22.72 0.15
CA GLU A 215 4.11 22.88 -1.19
C GLU A 215 5.62 23.15 -1.16
N ASP A 216 6.15 23.68 -0.05
CA ASP A 216 7.57 23.96 0.14
C ASP A 216 8.30 22.69 0.60
N ILE A 217 9.15 22.15 -0.27
CA ILE A 217 9.88 20.90 -0.03
C ILE A 217 10.77 21.01 1.22
N ASP A 218 11.48 22.13 1.40
CA ASP A 218 12.43 22.31 2.50
C ASP A 218 11.72 22.27 3.85
N LYS A 219 10.53 22.86 3.93
CA LYS A 219 9.69 22.79 5.13
C LYS A 219 9.11 21.40 5.34
N ALA A 220 8.62 20.77 4.26
CA ALA A 220 8.02 19.45 4.33
C ALA A 220 9.02 18.42 4.85
N VAL A 221 10.23 18.36 4.29
CA VAL A 221 11.20 17.30 4.60
C VAL A 221 12.02 17.56 5.87
N ALA A 222 12.03 18.78 6.40
CA ALA A 222 12.76 19.10 7.62
C ALA A 222 12.32 18.18 8.79
N GLY A 223 13.28 17.45 9.35
CA GLY A 223 13.05 16.52 10.45
C GLY A 223 12.28 15.24 10.08
N ALA A 224 12.10 14.95 8.79
CA ALA A 224 11.45 13.74 8.32
C ALA A 224 12.27 12.48 8.67
N HIS A 225 11.61 11.44 9.15
CA HIS A 225 12.16 10.10 9.36
C HIS A 225 12.05 9.26 8.08
N VAL A 226 10.96 9.44 7.35
CA VAL A 226 10.64 8.69 6.14
C VAL A 226 10.34 9.67 5.00
N ILE A 227 11.02 9.51 3.89
CA ILE A 227 10.65 10.11 2.60
C ILE A 227 10.05 9.01 1.75
N TYR A 228 8.80 9.18 1.38
CA TYR A 228 8.01 8.21 0.61
C TYR A 228 7.59 8.81 -0.73
N THR A 229 7.63 8.03 -1.79
CA THR A 229 7.02 8.44 -3.08
C THR A 229 6.41 7.24 -3.80
N ASP A 230 5.66 7.51 -4.86
CA ASP A 230 5.07 6.54 -5.77
C ASP A 230 5.16 7.07 -7.20
N VAL A 231 4.92 6.23 -8.18
CA VAL A 231 4.88 6.64 -9.59
C VAL A 231 3.90 7.80 -9.81
N TRP A 232 4.30 8.78 -10.62
CA TRP A 232 3.46 9.96 -10.86
C TRP A 232 2.24 9.69 -11.72
N VAL A 233 2.27 8.64 -12.51
CA VAL A 233 1.14 8.19 -13.35
C VAL A 233 0.81 6.75 -13.02
N SER A 234 -0.41 6.54 -12.54
CA SER A 234 -0.88 5.23 -12.13
C SER A 234 -1.25 4.34 -13.32
N MET A 235 -1.20 3.03 -13.09
CA MET A 235 -1.60 2.04 -14.08
C MET A 235 -3.07 2.24 -14.50
N GLY A 236 -3.28 2.43 -15.80
CA GLY A 236 -4.62 2.64 -16.40
C GLY A 236 -5.01 4.11 -16.59
N GLU A 237 -4.17 5.07 -16.22
CA GLU A 237 -4.37 6.47 -16.57
C GLU A 237 -4.03 6.72 -18.07
N PRO A 238 -4.71 7.68 -18.74
CA PRO A 238 -4.46 7.98 -20.15
C PRO A 238 -3.07 8.59 -20.38
N ASP A 239 -2.47 8.31 -21.53
CA ASP A 239 -1.15 8.86 -21.91
C ASP A 239 -1.07 10.39 -21.88
N GLN A 240 -2.19 11.08 -22.07
CA GLN A 240 -2.24 12.54 -22.08
C GLN A 240 -1.92 13.19 -20.74
N VAL A 241 -2.03 12.44 -19.62
CA VAL A 241 -1.75 13.01 -18.29
C VAL A 241 -0.24 13.08 -17.97
N TRP A 242 0.61 12.34 -18.71
CA TRP A 242 2.04 12.24 -18.44
C TRP A 242 2.74 13.60 -18.45
N GLU A 243 2.53 14.39 -19.50
CA GLU A 243 3.20 15.68 -19.65
C GLU A 243 2.84 16.64 -18.51
N THR A 244 1.54 16.72 -18.16
CA THR A 244 1.08 17.56 -17.06
C THR A 244 1.67 17.08 -15.73
N ARG A 245 1.62 15.75 -15.45
CA ARG A 245 2.17 15.20 -14.22
C ARG A 245 3.67 15.41 -14.09
N ILE A 246 4.41 15.22 -15.17
CA ILE A 246 5.86 15.48 -15.19
C ILE A 246 6.14 16.93 -14.89
N ASN A 247 5.48 17.88 -15.58
CA ASN A 247 5.70 19.30 -15.38
C ASN A 247 5.41 19.75 -13.95
N ASP A 248 4.33 19.25 -13.35
CA ASP A 248 3.89 19.65 -12.02
C ASP A 248 4.71 18.98 -10.90
N LEU A 249 5.10 17.69 -11.09
CA LEU A 249 5.73 16.90 -10.03
C LEU A 249 7.25 16.77 -10.14
N LEU A 250 7.86 17.13 -11.27
CA LEU A 250 9.31 17.11 -11.45
C LEU A 250 10.07 17.86 -10.33
N PRO A 251 9.61 19.02 -9.84
CA PRO A 251 10.24 19.70 -8.70
C PRO A 251 10.22 18.87 -7.40
N TYR A 252 9.27 17.94 -7.28
CA TYR A 252 9.04 17.08 -6.11
C TYR A 252 9.71 15.70 -6.23
N ARG A 253 10.57 15.50 -7.22
CA ARG A 253 11.39 14.29 -7.35
C ARG A 253 12.25 14.09 -6.10
N VAL A 254 12.29 12.89 -5.58
CA VAL A 254 13.18 12.53 -4.47
C VAL A 254 14.60 12.40 -5.00
N THR A 255 15.47 13.28 -4.54
CA THR A 255 16.89 13.35 -4.91
C THR A 255 17.77 13.23 -3.66
N ALA A 256 19.06 13.02 -3.83
CA ALA A 256 20.01 13.05 -2.71
C ALA A 256 19.99 14.38 -1.95
N ASP A 257 19.66 15.49 -2.63
CA ASP A 257 19.51 16.80 -1.98
C ASP A 257 18.29 16.82 -1.05
N VAL A 258 17.16 16.28 -1.48
CA VAL A 258 15.97 16.10 -0.64
C VAL A 258 16.28 15.24 0.59
N MET A 259 16.96 14.11 0.40
CA MET A 259 17.33 13.21 1.50
C MET A 259 18.27 13.91 2.51
N ARG A 260 19.22 14.74 2.05
CA ARG A 260 20.12 15.50 2.95
C ARG A 260 19.40 16.54 3.81
N LYS A 261 18.25 17.05 3.37
CA LYS A 261 17.43 18.03 4.13
C LYS A 261 16.56 17.36 5.19
N ALA A 262 16.35 16.05 5.08
CA ALA A 262 15.68 15.24 6.09
C ALA A 262 16.63 14.95 7.28
N ARG A 263 16.22 14.08 8.20
CA ARG A 263 17.09 13.62 9.29
C ARG A 263 18.29 12.84 8.73
N PRO A 264 19.44 12.83 9.43
CA PRO A 264 20.60 12.02 9.02
C PRO A 264 20.30 10.51 8.95
N ASP A 265 19.36 10.03 9.77
CA ASP A 265 18.89 8.65 9.83
C ASP A 265 17.61 8.42 9.03
N ALA A 266 17.21 9.37 8.19
CA ALA A 266 16.02 9.23 7.34
C ALA A 266 16.17 8.08 6.34
N VAL A 267 15.06 7.38 6.08
CA VAL A 267 14.98 6.30 5.10
C VAL A 267 14.10 6.70 3.92
N PHE A 268 14.41 6.11 2.76
CA PHE A 268 13.59 6.20 1.55
C PHE A 268 12.72 4.95 1.42
N MET A 269 11.44 5.14 1.10
CA MET A 269 10.45 4.08 0.87
C MET A 269 9.67 4.31 -0.42
N HIS A 270 9.22 3.22 -1.04
CA HIS A 270 8.45 3.22 -2.28
C HIS A 270 7.72 1.89 -2.47
N CYS A 271 6.42 1.93 -2.74
CA CYS A 271 5.59 0.72 -2.88
C CYS A 271 5.95 -0.16 -4.10
N LEU A 272 6.78 0.32 -5.01
CA LEU A 272 7.17 -0.31 -6.27
C LEU A 272 5.98 -0.61 -7.22
N PRO A 273 6.16 -0.58 -8.56
CA PRO A 273 7.43 -0.36 -9.27
C PRO A 273 7.87 1.09 -9.21
N SER A 274 9.17 1.34 -9.41
CA SER A 274 9.76 2.69 -9.48
C SER A 274 10.39 2.94 -10.83
N PHE A 275 10.34 4.19 -11.31
CA PHE A 275 11.01 4.62 -12.55
C PHE A 275 12.26 5.43 -12.21
N HIS A 276 13.25 4.77 -11.60
CA HIS A 276 14.51 5.37 -11.17
C HIS A 276 15.61 5.26 -12.22
N ASP A 277 15.45 4.39 -13.25
CA ASP A 277 16.45 4.11 -14.28
C ASP A 277 15.83 3.81 -15.66
N LEU A 278 16.69 3.46 -16.64
CA LEU A 278 16.32 3.11 -18.01
C LEU A 278 16.21 1.60 -18.27
N ASN A 279 16.26 0.77 -17.23
CA ASN A 279 16.26 -0.70 -17.41
C ASN A 279 14.88 -1.28 -17.73
N THR A 280 13.80 -0.46 -17.66
CA THR A 280 12.46 -0.87 -18.03
C THR A 280 12.04 -0.33 -19.40
N THR A 281 11.09 -1.00 -20.06
CA THR A 281 10.52 -0.50 -21.33
C THR A 281 9.86 0.87 -21.14
N ILE A 282 9.13 1.07 -20.04
CA ILE A 282 8.47 2.35 -19.75
C ILE A 282 9.51 3.43 -19.49
N GLY A 283 10.57 3.17 -18.71
CA GLY A 283 11.65 4.12 -18.48
C GLY A 283 12.31 4.60 -19.77
N ARG A 284 12.61 3.68 -20.70
CA ARG A 284 13.14 4.04 -22.03
C ARG A 284 12.17 4.89 -22.85
N ASN A 285 10.89 4.54 -22.87
CA ASN A 285 9.86 5.32 -23.58
C ASN A 285 9.74 6.75 -23.02
N ILE A 286 9.83 6.89 -21.68
CA ILE A 286 9.83 8.21 -21.02
C ILE A 286 11.07 9.01 -21.42
N PHE A 287 12.23 8.38 -21.43
CA PHE A 287 13.48 9.03 -21.88
C PHE A 287 13.39 9.49 -23.33
N GLU A 288 12.91 8.64 -24.24
CA GLU A 288 12.74 8.99 -25.66
C GLU A 288 11.75 10.14 -25.86
N LYS A 289 10.69 10.20 -25.05
CA LYS A 289 9.60 11.17 -25.21
C LYS A 289 9.86 12.49 -24.47
N PHE A 290 10.45 12.42 -23.27
CA PHE A 290 10.59 13.56 -22.35
C PHE A 290 12.05 13.88 -21.98
N GLY A 291 13.03 13.08 -22.36
CA GLY A 291 14.44 13.29 -22.04
C GLY A 291 14.79 13.02 -20.57
N LEU A 292 13.94 12.32 -19.82
CA LEU A 292 14.11 12.05 -18.39
C LEU A 292 14.65 10.63 -18.19
N ASP A 293 15.78 10.51 -17.52
CA ASP A 293 16.43 9.23 -17.17
C ASP A 293 15.87 8.59 -15.90
N CYS A 294 15.15 9.35 -15.10
CA CYS A 294 14.40 8.92 -13.92
C CYS A 294 13.17 9.80 -13.71
N MET A 295 12.20 9.32 -12.94
CA MET A 295 10.95 10.03 -12.69
C MET A 295 10.87 10.50 -11.22
N GLU A 296 10.10 9.79 -10.39
CA GLU A 296 9.76 10.16 -9.01
C GLU A 296 10.94 10.11 -8.03
N VAL A 297 11.98 9.36 -8.37
CA VAL A 297 13.19 9.23 -7.55
C VAL A 297 14.42 9.04 -8.46
N THR A 298 15.57 9.55 -8.04
CA THR A 298 16.84 9.30 -8.72
C THR A 298 17.40 7.92 -8.36
N ASP A 299 18.14 7.31 -9.29
CA ASP A 299 18.82 6.02 -9.08
C ASP A 299 19.78 6.07 -7.89
N GLU A 300 20.48 7.18 -7.70
CA GLU A 300 21.37 7.44 -6.56
C GLU A 300 20.65 7.24 -5.21
N VAL A 301 19.40 7.68 -5.07
CA VAL A 301 18.60 7.52 -3.84
C VAL A 301 18.06 6.09 -3.76
N PHE A 302 17.53 5.58 -4.86
CA PHE A 302 16.92 4.27 -4.91
C PHE A 302 17.89 3.14 -4.53
N GLU A 303 19.15 3.23 -4.98
CA GLU A 303 20.22 2.25 -4.71
C GLU A 303 21.05 2.60 -3.45
N SER A 304 20.69 3.69 -2.74
CA SER A 304 21.45 4.11 -1.55
C SER A 304 21.21 3.20 -0.34
N PRO A 305 22.09 3.22 0.67
CA PRO A 305 21.86 2.54 1.94
C PRO A 305 20.66 3.06 2.74
N GLN A 306 20.13 4.23 2.41
CA GLN A 306 18.92 4.79 3.03
C GLN A 306 17.63 4.20 2.42
N SER A 307 17.73 3.53 1.28
CA SER A 307 16.58 2.89 0.63
C SER A 307 16.28 1.55 1.30
N ILE A 308 15.05 1.41 1.82
CA ILE A 308 14.56 0.18 2.45
C ILE A 308 13.38 -0.43 1.71
N VAL A 309 13.27 -0.13 0.40
CA VAL A 309 12.16 -0.54 -0.48
C VAL A 309 12.01 -2.07 -0.61
N PHE A 310 13.10 -2.82 -0.51
CA PHE A 310 13.04 -4.28 -0.62
C PHE A 310 12.63 -4.95 0.69
N ASP A 311 12.99 -4.38 1.85
CA ASP A 311 12.47 -4.80 3.16
C ASP A 311 10.96 -4.53 3.24
N GLU A 312 10.53 -3.37 2.74
CA GLU A 312 9.13 -2.99 2.58
C GLU A 312 8.38 -4.00 1.70
N ALA A 313 8.94 -4.34 0.55
CA ALA A 313 8.35 -5.31 -0.37
C ALA A 313 8.27 -6.72 0.24
N GLU A 314 9.28 -7.19 0.99
CA GLU A 314 9.24 -8.45 1.75
C GLU A 314 8.10 -8.43 2.78
N ASN A 315 7.95 -7.34 3.50
CA ASN A 315 6.96 -7.20 4.57
C ASN A 315 5.52 -7.29 4.06
N ARG A 316 5.26 -7.03 2.78
CA ARG A 316 3.95 -7.26 2.15
C ARG A 316 3.43 -8.69 2.36
N MET A 317 4.28 -9.68 2.16
CA MET A 317 3.92 -11.09 2.37
C MET A 317 3.60 -11.39 3.84
N HIS A 318 4.36 -10.83 4.78
CA HIS A 318 4.17 -11.09 6.21
C HIS A 318 2.91 -10.42 6.76
N THR A 319 2.63 -9.20 6.36
CA THR A 319 1.43 -8.47 6.80
C THR A 319 0.16 -9.02 6.15
N ILE A 320 0.19 -9.39 4.88
CA ILE A 320 -0.91 -10.10 4.21
C ILE A 320 -1.20 -11.44 4.91
N LYS A 321 -0.15 -12.20 5.27
CA LYS A 321 -0.29 -13.44 6.04
C LYS A 321 -1.00 -13.19 7.38
N ALA A 322 -0.64 -12.12 8.08
CA ALA A 322 -1.27 -11.75 9.35
C ALA A 322 -2.75 -11.38 9.16
N VAL A 323 -3.08 -10.61 8.12
CA VAL A 323 -4.47 -10.25 7.79
C VAL A 323 -5.29 -11.50 7.52
N MET A 324 -4.81 -12.40 6.67
CA MET A 324 -5.50 -13.66 6.36
C MET A 324 -5.69 -14.51 7.63
N ALA A 325 -4.63 -14.67 8.44
CA ALA A 325 -4.68 -15.47 9.65
C ALA A 325 -5.59 -14.88 10.74
N ALA A 326 -5.69 -13.55 10.83
CA ALA A 326 -6.53 -12.89 11.81
C ALA A 326 -8.02 -12.90 11.45
N THR A 327 -8.37 -12.96 10.18
CA THR A 327 -9.74 -12.79 9.69
C THR A 327 -10.44 -14.10 9.32
N LEU A 328 -9.70 -15.18 9.04
CA LEU A 328 -10.20 -16.54 8.79
C LEU A 328 -10.46 -17.29 10.09
#